data_bc057f6c893a7c9c3ca6f078ed09b097
#
_entry.id   bc057f6c893a7c9c3ca6f078ed09b097
#
_cell.length_a   1.000
_cell.length_b   1.000
_cell.length_c   1.000
_cell.angle_alpha   90.00
_cell.angle_beta   90.00
_cell.angle_gamma   90.00
#
_symmetry.space_group_name_H-M   'P 1'
#
loop_
_entity.id
_entity.type
_entity.pdbx_description
1 polymer ?
#
loop_
_entity_poly.entity_id
_entity_poly.type
_entity_poly.pdbx_seq_one_letter_code
_entity_poly.pdbx_strand_id
1 'polypeptide(L)'
;MKMNNILKTTALLLGSSVLLSGCIKETFPESGYATSDQTAESPFAKEGLITAMPTVLITNYTDLGEHIDFGYPGIFGATDRMVGEVFPVSGNLPGGNQYYDRWQAWLYPGNSTGLAANGWASPFFYTNYYKFIFTANEAIGIANQSEGAEEMMGIAKTFRALCYLDLARLYDALPAKAPERPAYETELEAVKGLTVPIVREDTSMEELENNPRVSREEMFKFIFEDLNTAETLLANYTPATKNRPSLAVIYGLKARAYLWLGGFTESYAEVPTGDAAYRLAAEYARKAIDASGCTIMTESQWLDPKTGFNTVNSSWMWAMIQTTDTVLNNLLSWSAHMATEAIWGYGYGAQPGISVFSYNRISSGDFRKKSFVGADRSFDAIAPYTTLTEEEFATIAPYASFKFHAANGEKRNYSTGNVTSIPMMRVEEMYLIEAEATAHYDAATGKSLLQSFMANRDPAYTVPAANDLIDEIIFQKRIEFWGEGVIIYDLKRLNIGMHNGDTGTNAPPMAQLSTDGRAPWWNCVFPLNAVQQNKALSGKNNPNPTQTVKSVK
;
A
#
# COMPACT_ATOMS: atom_id res chain seq x y z
N MET A 1 66.50 54.59 22.18
CA MET A 1 65.31 54.07 22.82
C MET A 1 64.17 53.81 21.85
N LYS A 2 64.37 53.66 20.53
CA LYS A 2 63.35 53.42 19.51
C LYS A 2 63.46 52.07 18.81
N MET A 3 64.54 51.33 18.97
CA MET A 3 64.78 50.08 18.30
C MET A 3 64.23 48.86 19.05
N ASN A 4 64.09 48.91 20.35
CA ASN A 4 63.55 47.81 21.16
C ASN A 4 62.03 47.67 21.13
N ASN A 5 61.30 48.69 20.69
CA ASN A 5 59.82 48.55 20.54
C ASN A 5 59.41 47.92 19.23
N ILE A 6 60.20 48.06 18.15
CA ILE A 6 59.94 47.43 16.86
C ILE A 6 60.16 45.92 16.95
N LEU A 7 61.23 45.45 17.64
CA LEU A 7 61.47 44.04 17.84
C LEU A 7 60.40 43.35 18.72
N LYS A 8 59.87 44.05 19.70
CA LYS A 8 58.78 43.53 20.57
C LYS A 8 57.45 43.42 19.81
N THR A 9 57.16 44.38 18.94
CA THR A 9 55.95 44.37 18.12
C THR A 9 56.02 43.30 17.03
N THR A 10 57.17 43.06 16.43
CA THR A 10 57.38 42.01 15.41
C THR A 10 57.36 40.63 16.05
N ALA A 11 57.87 40.44 17.27
CA ALA A 11 57.79 39.17 18.00
C ALA A 11 56.35 38.87 18.47
N LEU A 12 55.52 39.88 18.79
CA LEU A 12 54.12 39.69 19.10
C LEU A 12 53.27 39.33 17.86
N LEU A 13 53.58 39.92 16.71
CA LEU A 13 52.90 39.61 15.45
C LEU A 13 53.29 38.24 14.90
N LEU A 14 54.51 37.75 15.09
CA LEU A 14 54.94 36.42 14.74
C LEU A 14 54.44 35.35 15.73
N GLY A 15 54.27 35.67 16.98
CA GLY A 15 53.69 34.80 18.00
C GLY A 15 52.17 34.60 17.83
N SER A 16 51.44 35.62 17.34
CA SER A 16 50.02 35.51 17.03
C SER A 16 49.69 34.78 15.74
N SER A 17 50.61 34.74 14.76
CA SER A 17 50.40 33.97 13.53
C SER A 17 50.65 32.47 13.68
N VAL A 18 51.42 32.04 14.70
CA VAL A 18 51.63 30.61 15.00
C VAL A 18 50.52 30.02 15.89
N LEU A 19 49.77 30.85 16.58
CA LEU A 19 48.58 30.41 17.38
C LEU A 19 47.28 30.34 16.56
N LEU A 20 47.29 30.80 15.29
CA LEU A 20 46.16 30.72 14.37
C LEU A 20 46.21 29.53 13.43
N SER A 21 47.26 28.70 13.50
CA SER A 21 47.33 27.42 12.74
C SER A 21 46.80 26.23 13.54
N GLY A 22 46.14 26.49 14.70
CA GLY A 22 45.41 25.51 15.46
C GLY A 22 44.01 25.32 14.89
N CYS A 23 43.85 24.27 14.14
CA CYS A 23 42.54 23.68 13.77
C CYS A 23 41.53 24.71 13.25
N ILE A 24 41.55 24.97 11.96
CA ILE A 24 40.29 25.20 11.28
C ILE A 24 39.56 23.86 11.41
N LYS A 25 38.85 23.64 12.52
CA LYS A 25 37.69 22.78 12.50
C LYS A 25 36.80 23.41 11.45
N GLU A 26 36.52 22.67 10.40
CA GLU A 26 35.45 23.03 9.48
C GLU A 26 34.27 23.46 10.33
N THR A 27 34.00 24.75 10.37
CA THR A 27 32.76 25.27 10.93
C THR A 27 31.71 24.99 9.90
N PHE A 28 31.03 23.89 10.09
CA PHE A 28 29.87 23.57 9.27
C PHE A 28 28.89 24.74 9.32
N PRO A 29 28.24 25.07 8.20
CA PRO A 29 27.27 26.15 8.20
C PRO A 29 26.23 25.89 9.28
N GLU A 30 25.87 26.86 10.09
CA GLU A 30 24.78 26.83 11.07
C GLU A 30 23.39 26.73 10.40
N SER A 31 23.34 26.13 9.20
CA SER A 31 22.15 25.98 8.35
C SER A 31 21.16 24.92 8.85
N GLY A 32 21.47 24.22 9.93
CA GLY A 32 20.60 23.17 10.47
C GLY A 32 20.57 21.86 9.67
N TYR A 33 21.38 21.73 8.60
CA TYR A 33 21.50 20.51 7.81
C TYR A 33 22.85 19.82 8.11
N ALA A 34 22.78 18.52 8.45
CA ALA A 34 23.97 17.69 8.56
C ALA A 34 24.48 17.29 7.17
N THR A 35 25.81 17.20 6.98
CA THR A 35 26.39 16.60 5.76
C THR A 35 26.20 15.08 5.79
N SER A 36 26.37 14.44 4.61
CA SER A 36 26.31 12.96 4.51
C SER A 36 27.33 12.30 5.44
N ASP A 37 28.58 12.82 5.51
CA ASP A 37 29.63 12.32 6.39
C ASP A 37 29.25 12.45 7.88
N GLN A 38 28.70 13.60 8.29
CA GLN A 38 28.22 13.80 9.65
C GLN A 38 27.07 12.85 10.01
N THR A 39 26.17 12.59 9.07
CA THR A 39 25.05 11.66 9.24
C THR A 39 25.60 10.22 9.35
N ALA A 40 26.58 9.86 8.52
CA ALA A 40 27.20 8.55 8.50
C ALA A 40 27.96 8.22 9.81
N GLU A 41 28.54 9.22 10.47
CA GLU A 41 29.24 9.06 11.75
C GLU A 41 28.31 9.09 12.98
N SER A 42 27.09 9.65 12.86
CA SER A 42 26.17 9.87 13.99
C SER A 42 25.19 8.70 14.15
N PRO A 43 25.24 7.92 15.24
CA PRO A 43 24.22 6.90 15.54
C PRO A 43 22.81 7.49 15.65
N PHE A 44 22.67 8.71 16.17
CA PHE A 44 21.38 9.39 16.29
C PHE A 44 20.80 9.76 14.90
N ALA A 45 21.64 10.23 13.97
CA ALA A 45 21.19 10.55 12.62
C ALA A 45 20.82 9.28 11.83
N LYS A 46 21.57 8.18 11.99
CA LYS A 46 21.22 6.86 11.41
C LYS A 46 19.86 6.35 11.93
N GLU A 47 19.61 6.43 13.23
CA GLU A 47 18.30 6.06 13.81
C GLU A 47 17.19 6.98 13.30
N GLY A 48 17.48 8.26 13.07
CA GLY A 48 16.58 9.21 12.42
C GLY A 48 16.16 8.76 11.02
N LEU A 49 17.11 8.29 10.18
CA LEU A 49 16.82 7.76 8.85
C LEU A 49 16.01 6.47 8.89
N ILE A 50 16.33 5.55 9.82
CA ILE A 50 15.52 4.33 10.02
C ILE A 50 14.07 4.69 10.37
N THR A 51 13.87 5.69 11.23
CA THR A 51 12.54 6.14 11.65
C THR A 51 11.81 6.94 10.56
N ALA A 52 12.55 7.64 9.70
CA ALA A 52 11.96 8.42 8.60
C ALA A 52 11.19 7.54 7.61
N MET A 53 11.65 6.33 7.32
CA MET A 53 11.02 5.44 6.35
C MET A 53 9.57 5.05 6.72
N PRO A 54 9.26 4.48 7.90
CA PRO A 54 7.87 4.24 8.28
C PRO A 54 7.08 5.53 8.49
N THR A 55 7.73 6.63 8.89
CA THR A 55 7.06 7.91 9.13
C THR A 55 6.59 8.55 7.83
N VAL A 56 7.40 8.55 6.78
CA VAL A 56 7.03 9.14 5.49
C VAL A 56 5.82 8.43 4.87
N LEU A 57 5.62 7.14 5.14
CA LEU A 57 4.45 6.41 4.63
C LEU A 57 3.12 6.98 5.14
N ILE A 58 3.10 7.60 6.33
CA ILE A 58 1.88 8.06 6.99
C ILE A 58 1.79 9.60 7.12
N THR A 59 2.88 10.32 6.86
CA THR A 59 2.93 11.78 6.97
C THR A 59 3.11 12.47 5.62
N ASN A 60 3.48 11.70 4.59
CA ASN A 60 3.66 12.26 3.27
C ASN A 60 2.31 12.57 2.62
N TYR A 61 2.25 13.69 1.91
CA TYR A 61 1.20 14.04 0.98
C TYR A 61 1.84 14.67 -0.25
N THR A 62 1.11 14.65 -1.36
CA THR A 62 1.63 15.05 -2.67
C THR A 62 1.38 16.52 -3.01
N ASP A 63 0.93 17.30 -2.04
CA ASP A 63 0.54 18.71 -2.21
C ASP A 63 -0.62 18.94 -3.20
N LEU A 64 -1.45 17.91 -3.41
CA LEU A 64 -2.60 17.98 -4.31
C LEU A 64 -3.78 18.75 -3.69
N GLY A 65 -3.70 19.08 -2.40
CA GLY A 65 -4.73 19.83 -1.68
C GLY A 65 -6.02 19.04 -1.42
N GLU A 66 -6.01 17.72 -1.65
CA GLU A 66 -7.18 16.86 -1.50
C GLU A 66 -7.09 16.00 -0.22
N HIS A 67 -8.22 15.74 0.41
CA HIS A 67 -8.28 15.02 1.68
C HIS A 67 -8.00 13.51 1.58
N ILE A 68 -7.78 12.99 0.39
CA ILE A 68 -7.37 11.61 0.13
C ILE A 68 -5.85 11.44 0.11
N ASP A 69 -5.11 12.55 0.19
CA ASP A 69 -3.65 12.61 0.12
C ASP A 69 -3.03 12.48 1.51
N PHE A 70 -3.10 11.29 2.09
CA PHE A 70 -2.55 10.97 3.41
C PHE A 70 -1.55 9.79 3.36
N GLY A 71 -0.76 9.74 2.28
CA GLY A 71 0.34 8.79 2.13
C GLY A 71 -0.10 7.37 1.74
N TYR A 72 0.64 6.38 2.21
CA TYR A 72 0.46 4.98 1.81
C TYR A 72 -0.93 4.41 2.16
N PRO A 73 -1.57 4.73 3.31
CA PRO A 73 -2.94 4.30 3.56
C PRO A 73 -3.94 4.87 2.56
N GLY A 74 -3.68 6.06 2.03
CA GLY A 74 -4.47 6.64 0.94
C GLY A 74 -4.44 5.77 -0.32
N ILE A 75 -3.28 5.15 -0.62
CA ILE A 75 -3.15 4.22 -1.76
C ILE A 75 -4.04 2.99 -1.56
N PHE A 76 -4.15 2.43 -0.35
CA PHE A 76 -5.06 1.32 -0.07
C PHE A 76 -6.52 1.69 -0.37
N GLY A 77 -6.95 2.86 0.13
CA GLY A 77 -8.29 3.36 -0.14
C GLY A 77 -8.58 3.56 -1.63
N ALA A 78 -7.57 4.00 -2.41
CA ALA A 78 -7.68 4.17 -3.84
C ALA A 78 -7.78 2.84 -4.59
N THR A 79 -6.88 1.90 -4.31
CA THR A 79 -6.81 0.61 -5.02
C THR A 79 -8.06 -0.23 -4.81
N ASP A 80 -8.62 -0.28 -3.60
CA ASP A 80 -9.86 -1.01 -3.32
C ASP A 80 -11.09 -0.38 -4.02
N ARG A 81 -11.10 0.94 -4.20
CA ARG A 81 -12.15 1.60 -5.00
C ARG A 81 -11.96 1.36 -6.50
N MET A 82 -10.72 1.32 -6.98
CA MET A 82 -10.42 1.02 -8.39
C MET A 82 -10.91 -0.36 -8.82
N VAL A 83 -10.95 -1.32 -7.90
CA VAL A 83 -11.45 -2.67 -8.15
C VAL A 83 -12.91 -2.87 -7.72
N GLY A 84 -13.53 -1.84 -7.15
CA GLY A 84 -14.93 -1.88 -6.75
C GLY A 84 -15.22 -2.72 -5.51
N GLU A 85 -14.22 -2.98 -4.66
CA GLU A 85 -14.43 -3.63 -3.36
C GLU A 85 -15.08 -2.67 -2.36
N VAL A 86 -14.67 -1.41 -2.39
CA VAL A 86 -15.15 -0.35 -1.51
C VAL A 86 -15.85 0.73 -2.33
N PHE A 87 -17.06 1.07 -1.97
CA PHE A 87 -17.80 2.22 -2.53
C PHE A 87 -18.77 2.79 -1.47
N PRO A 88 -19.22 4.05 -1.62
CA PRO A 88 -20.16 4.64 -0.67
C PRO A 88 -21.54 4.03 -0.80
N VAL A 89 -22.15 3.68 0.32
CA VAL A 89 -23.52 3.12 0.37
C VAL A 89 -24.55 4.07 0.97
N SER A 90 -24.14 5.23 1.51
CA SER A 90 -25.05 6.20 2.13
C SER A 90 -26.19 6.67 1.21
N GLY A 91 -25.94 6.72 -0.12
CA GLY A 91 -26.96 7.04 -1.11
C GLY A 91 -28.11 6.05 -1.22
N ASN A 92 -27.99 4.87 -0.62
CA ASN A 92 -29.07 3.87 -0.54
C ASN A 92 -30.15 4.21 0.51
N LEU A 93 -29.96 5.31 1.26
CA LEU A 93 -30.95 5.85 2.18
C LEU A 93 -31.61 7.10 1.61
N PRO A 94 -32.90 7.36 1.90
CA PRO A 94 -33.54 8.62 1.57
C PRO A 94 -32.78 9.80 2.19
N GLY A 95 -32.34 10.75 1.35
CA GLY A 95 -31.54 11.91 1.78
C GLY A 95 -30.05 11.62 2.03
N GLY A 96 -29.59 10.40 1.82
CA GLY A 96 -28.17 10.04 1.91
C GLY A 96 -27.36 10.72 0.82
N ASN A 97 -26.10 11.03 1.11
CA ASN A 97 -25.22 11.76 0.20
C ASN A 97 -23.97 10.95 -0.17
N GLN A 98 -24.05 10.22 -1.27
CA GLN A 98 -22.96 9.43 -1.82
C GLN A 98 -21.73 10.29 -2.25
N TYR A 99 -21.91 11.59 -2.48
CA TYR A 99 -20.85 12.50 -2.90
C TYR A 99 -19.86 12.87 -1.80
N TYR A 100 -20.08 12.44 -0.58
CA TYR A 100 -19.07 12.55 0.49
C TYR A 100 -17.86 11.65 0.29
N ASP A 101 -17.95 10.61 -0.54
CA ASP A 101 -16.74 9.86 -0.91
C ASP A 101 -15.90 10.67 -1.90
N ARG A 102 -14.82 11.25 -1.40
CA ARG A 102 -13.91 12.11 -2.18
C ARG A 102 -13.16 11.38 -3.29
N TRP A 103 -13.10 10.06 -3.24
CA TRP A 103 -12.44 9.23 -4.26
C TRP A 103 -13.25 9.08 -5.56
N GLN A 104 -14.56 9.24 -5.50
CA GLN A 104 -15.46 8.94 -6.63
C GLN A 104 -15.13 9.73 -7.91
N ALA A 105 -14.83 11.01 -7.75
CA ALA A 105 -14.55 11.88 -8.90
C ALA A 105 -13.27 11.49 -9.65
N TRP A 106 -12.40 10.70 -9.04
CA TRP A 106 -11.03 10.50 -9.48
C TRP A 106 -10.74 9.10 -10.00
N LEU A 107 -11.43 8.09 -9.48
CA LEU A 107 -11.10 6.68 -9.69
C LEU A 107 -12.07 5.94 -10.60
N TYR A 108 -13.19 6.53 -10.98
CA TYR A 108 -14.16 5.89 -11.87
C TYR A 108 -14.05 6.44 -13.30
N PRO A 109 -13.66 5.61 -14.29
CA PRO A 109 -13.27 6.05 -15.62
C PRO A 109 -14.42 6.64 -16.45
N GLY A 110 -15.68 6.36 -16.09
CA GLY A 110 -16.84 6.86 -16.81
C GLY A 110 -17.09 8.37 -16.67
N ASN A 111 -16.60 9.00 -15.61
CA ASN A 111 -16.94 10.38 -15.25
C ASN A 111 -15.74 11.32 -15.14
N SER A 112 -14.52 10.83 -15.29
CA SER A 112 -13.36 11.59 -14.85
C SER A 112 -12.12 11.34 -15.72
N THR A 113 -11.39 12.42 -15.95
CA THR A 113 -10.01 12.38 -16.44
C THR A 113 -9.02 12.04 -15.34
N GLY A 114 -9.48 11.76 -14.11
CA GLY A 114 -8.63 11.57 -12.93
C GLY A 114 -7.57 10.48 -13.07
N LEU A 115 -7.87 9.42 -13.81
CA LEU A 115 -6.94 8.32 -14.09
C LEU A 115 -6.04 8.56 -15.32
N ALA A 116 -6.22 9.65 -16.05
CA ALA A 116 -5.36 10.01 -17.18
C ALA A 116 -4.05 10.65 -16.72
N ALA A 117 -3.06 10.80 -17.62
CA ALA A 117 -1.76 11.39 -17.31
C ALA A 117 -1.83 12.84 -16.79
N ASN A 118 -2.83 13.60 -17.24
CA ASN A 118 -3.15 14.95 -16.74
C ASN A 118 -4.20 14.96 -15.63
N GLY A 119 -4.59 13.78 -15.16
CA GLY A 119 -5.56 13.60 -14.09
C GLY A 119 -4.91 13.67 -12.71
N TRP A 120 -5.76 13.56 -11.71
CA TRP A 120 -5.35 13.70 -10.33
C TRP A 120 -4.74 12.40 -9.74
N ALA A 121 -5.27 11.24 -10.09
CA ALA A 121 -4.82 9.96 -9.50
C ALA A 121 -3.41 9.54 -9.95
N SER A 122 -3.00 9.90 -11.18
CA SER A 122 -1.69 9.50 -11.67
C SER A 122 -0.53 10.14 -10.89
N PRO A 123 -0.50 11.45 -10.57
CA PRO A 123 0.51 12.01 -9.69
C PRO A 123 0.40 11.50 -8.25
N PHE A 124 -0.80 11.20 -7.75
CA PHE A 124 -0.99 10.65 -6.41
C PHE A 124 -0.19 9.34 -6.21
N PHE A 125 -0.37 8.36 -7.09
CA PHE A 125 0.40 7.11 -7.02
C PHE A 125 1.89 7.33 -7.26
N TYR A 126 2.24 7.95 -8.38
CA TYR A 126 3.61 8.11 -8.81
C TYR A 126 4.46 8.90 -7.80
N THR A 127 3.98 10.05 -7.38
CA THR A 127 4.72 10.96 -6.50
C THR A 127 4.91 10.36 -5.11
N ASN A 128 3.87 9.71 -4.53
CA ASN A 128 3.99 9.07 -3.23
C ASN A 128 5.09 7.98 -3.24
N TYR A 129 5.02 7.05 -4.20
CA TYR A 129 6.00 5.97 -4.24
C TYR A 129 7.43 6.46 -4.48
N TYR A 130 7.64 7.43 -5.37
CA TYR A 130 9.00 7.95 -5.61
C TYR A 130 9.53 8.80 -4.45
N LYS A 131 8.69 9.46 -3.67
CA LYS A 131 9.11 10.08 -2.40
C LYS A 131 9.52 9.02 -1.35
N PHE A 132 8.78 7.91 -1.25
CA PHE A 132 9.15 6.79 -0.37
C PHE A 132 10.47 6.16 -0.82
N ILE A 133 10.66 5.94 -2.14
CA ILE A 133 11.91 5.44 -2.72
C ILE A 133 13.06 6.40 -2.45
N PHE A 134 12.85 7.71 -2.61
CA PHE A 134 13.85 8.72 -2.30
C PHE A 134 14.33 8.61 -0.84
N THR A 135 13.40 8.52 0.11
CA THR A 135 13.75 8.36 1.54
C THR A 135 14.55 7.07 1.80
N ALA A 136 14.20 5.97 1.13
CA ALA A 136 14.95 4.72 1.23
C ALA A 136 16.34 4.83 0.59
N ASN A 137 16.46 5.49 -0.57
CA ASN A 137 17.73 5.72 -1.25
C ASN A 137 18.69 6.58 -0.43
N GLU A 138 18.19 7.64 0.23
CA GLU A 138 19.00 8.44 1.16
C GLU A 138 19.58 7.56 2.28
N ALA A 139 18.76 6.70 2.89
CA ALA A 139 19.22 5.78 3.93
C ALA A 139 20.25 4.76 3.39
N ILE A 140 20.08 4.23 2.17
CA ILE A 140 21.02 3.33 1.52
C ILE A 140 22.33 4.05 1.22
N GLY A 141 22.26 5.27 0.67
CA GLY A 141 23.45 6.08 0.35
C GLY A 141 24.30 6.36 1.59
N ILE A 142 23.67 6.70 2.73
CA ILE A 142 24.38 6.89 4.00
C ILE A 142 24.91 5.55 4.54
N ALA A 143 24.15 4.45 4.43
CA ALA A 143 24.59 3.13 4.88
C ALA A 143 25.83 2.64 4.11
N ASN A 144 25.94 2.94 2.81
CA ASN A 144 27.10 2.62 2.00
C ASN A 144 28.39 3.31 2.48
N GLN A 145 28.28 4.42 3.22
CA GLN A 145 29.39 5.21 3.74
C GLN A 145 29.65 4.98 5.24
N SER A 146 28.85 4.14 5.90
CA SER A 146 28.85 3.95 7.35
C SER A 146 29.29 2.55 7.73
N GLU A 147 30.18 2.42 8.71
CA GLU A 147 30.45 1.13 9.38
C GLU A 147 29.28 0.78 10.33
N GLY A 148 28.95 -0.52 10.44
CA GLY A 148 27.91 -1.00 11.34
C GLY A 148 26.50 -0.53 10.97
N ALA A 149 26.23 -0.26 9.68
CA ALA A 149 24.94 0.19 9.19
C ALA A 149 24.10 -0.91 8.52
N GLU A 150 24.40 -2.17 8.82
CA GLU A 150 23.76 -3.36 8.24
C GLU A 150 22.24 -3.34 8.48
N GLU A 151 21.82 -2.97 9.70
CA GLU A 151 20.39 -2.85 10.04
C GLU A 151 19.70 -1.80 9.17
N MET A 152 20.27 -0.59 9.10
CA MET A 152 19.72 0.51 8.29
C MET A 152 19.67 0.12 6.82
N MET A 153 20.72 -0.49 6.28
CA MET A 153 20.76 -1.00 4.90
C MET A 153 19.64 -2.01 4.63
N GLY A 154 19.49 -3.02 5.50
CA GLY A 154 18.49 -4.06 5.35
C GLY A 154 17.06 -3.51 5.42
N ILE A 155 16.79 -2.60 6.35
CA ILE A 155 15.49 -1.93 6.49
C ILE A 155 15.20 -1.09 5.24
N ALA A 156 16.13 -0.25 4.80
CA ALA A 156 15.94 0.64 3.66
C ALA A 156 15.69 -0.12 2.35
N LYS A 157 16.46 -1.19 2.11
CA LYS A 157 16.24 -2.08 0.96
C LYS A 157 14.88 -2.77 1.01
N THR A 158 14.39 -3.14 2.20
CA THR A 158 13.05 -3.71 2.34
C THR A 158 11.95 -2.71 1.98
N PHE A 159 12.06 -1.45 2.42
CA PHE A 159 11.10 -0.39 2.04
C PHE A 159 11.18 -0.07 0.55
N ARG A 160 12.38 -0.01 -0.04
CA ARG A 160 12.54 0.21 -1.48
C ARG A 160 11.93 -0.92 -2.30
N ALA A 161 12.17 -2.16 -1.89
CA ALA A 161 11.57 -3.35 -2.52
C ALA A 161 10.04 -3.36 -2.44
N LEU A 162 9.44 -2.97 -1.31
CA LEU A 162 7.99 -2.79 -1.19
C LEU A 162 7.47 -1.81 -2.25
N CYS A 163 8.10 -0.64 -2.34
CA CYS A 163 7.65 0.41 -3.27
C CYS A 163 7.76 -0.03 -4.73
N TYR A 164 8.87 -0.66 -5.12
CA TYR A 164 9.03 -1.15 -6.49
C TYR A 164 8.14 -2.35 -6.80
N LEU A 165 7.85 -3.20 -5.83
CA LEU A 165 6.89 -4.30 -5.99
C LEU A 165 5.48 -3.77 -6.29
N ASP A 166 5.04 -2.75 -5.56
CA ASP A 166 3.73 -2.15 -5.79
C ASP A 166 3.68 -1.39 -7.13
N LEU A 167 4.70 -0.57 -7.41
CA LEU A 167 4.82 0.14 -8.69
C LEU A 167 4.87 -0.83 -9.87
N ALA A 168 5.67 -1.90 -9.79
CA ALA A 168 5.73 -2.92 -10.83
C ALA A 168 4.32 -3.47 -11.12
N ARG A 169 3.57 -3.85 -10.09
CA ARG A 169 2.24 -4.43 -10.24
C ARG A 169 1.18 -3.44 -10.73
N LEU A 170 1.26 -2.17 -10.31
CA LEU A 170 0.33 -1.12 -10.73
C LEU A 170 0.60 -0.67 -12.18
N TYR A 171 1.87 -0.49 -12.57
CA TYR A 171 2.25 0.10 -13.86
C TYR A 171 2.56 -0.93 -14.95
N ASP A 172 2.73 -2.22 -14.62
CA ASP A 172 2.87 -3.27 -15.63
C ASP A 172 1.65 -3.28 -16.53
N ALA A 173 1.88 -3.04 -17.82
CA ALA A 173 0.84 -2.95 -18.84
C ALA A 173 0.34 -4.35 -19.20
N LEU A 174 -0.68 -4.82 -18.51
CA LEU A 174 -1.30 -6.13 -18.77
C LEU A 174 -2.49 -6.00 -19.72
N PRO A 175 -2.72 -6.98 -20.61
CA PRO A 175 -3.84 -6.97 -21.55
C PRO A 175 -5.18 -6.73 -20.84
N ALA A 176 -5.98 -5.80 -21.37
CA ALA A 176 -7.32 -5.47 -20.86
C ALA A 176 -8.22 -5.09 -22.04
N LYS A 177 -9.46 -5.56 -22.02
CA LYS A 177 -10.45 -5.24 -23.05
C LYS A 177 -11.00 -3.82 -22.86
N ALA A 178 -11.12 -3.08 -23.94
CA ALA A 178 -11.62 -1.71 -23.97
C ALA A 178 -12.65 -1.50 -25.09
N PRO A 179 -13.88 -2.06 -24.98
CA PRO A 179 -14.86 -2.09 -26.07
C PRO A 179 -15.27 -0.67 -26.54
N GLU A 180 -15.30 0.31 -25.65
CA GLU A 180 -15.65 1.70 -25.99
C GLU A 180 -14.47 2.49 -26.60
N ARG A 181 -13.23 1.95 -26.51
CA ARG A 181 -12.01 2.54 -27.04
C ARG A 181 -11.04 1.48 -27.60
N PRO A 182 -11.33 0.90 -28.77
CA PRO A 182 -10.52 -0.21 -29.33
C PRO A 182 -9.03 0.13 -29.53
N ALA A 183 -8.69 1.39 -29.79
CA ALA A 183 -7.29 1.83 -29.90
C ALA A 183 -6.46 1.58 -28.63
N TYR A 184 -7.10 1.51 -27.46
CA TYR A 184 -6.45 1.23 -26.18
C TYR A 184 -5.65 -0.09 -26.20
N GLU A 185 -6.22 -1.15 -26.76
CA GLU A 185 -5.58 -2.46 -26.79
C GLU A 185 -4.31 -2.45 -27.66
N THR A 186 -4.33 -1.75 -28.79
CA THR A 186 -3.14 -1.59 -29.65
C THR A 186 -2.06 -0.74 -28.99
N GLU A 187 -2.45 0.36 -28.36
CA GLU A 187 -1.53 1.22 -27.61
C GLU A 187 -0.90 0.48 -26.43
N LEU A 188 -1.66 -0.38 -25.75
CA LEU A 188 -1.20 -1.17 -24.63
C LEU A 188 -0.14 -2.21 -25.04
N GLU A 189 -0.33 -2.86 -26.19
CA GLU A 189 0.63 -3.85 -26.69
C GLU A 189 2.01 -3.23 -26.96
N ALA A 190 2.09 -1.95 -27.32
CA ALA A 190 3.36 -1.23 -27.54
C ALA A 190 4.21 -1.00 -26.26
N VAL A 191 3.60 -1.17 -25.08
CA VAL A 191 4.26 -0.98 -23.76
C VAL A 191 4.14 -2.21 -22.86
N LYS A 192 3.65 -3.33 -23.40
CA LYS A 192 3.46 -4.58 -22.68
C LYS A 192 4.75 -5.07 -22.02
N GLY A 193 4.64 -5.52 -20.77
CA GLY A 193 5.76 -6.03 -19.99
C GLY A 193 6.78 -4.97 -19.53
N LEU A 194 6.49 -3.68 -19.75
CA LEU A 194 7.26 -2.58 -19.18
C LEU A 194 6.65 -2.16 -17.85
N THR A 195 7.51 -1.96 -16.85
CA THR A 195 7.14 -1.49 -15.51
C THR A 195 7.43 0.01 -15.35
N VAL A 196 8.24 0.42 -14.40
CA VAL A 196 8.60 1.82 -14.15
C VAL A 196 10.12 2.01 -14.25
N PRO A 197 10.64 3.24 -14.35
CA PRO A 197 12.07 3.51 -14.21
C PRO A 197 12.59 3.10 -12.83
N ILE A 198 13.80 2.55 -12.77
CA ILE A 198 14.51 2.30 -11.51
C ILE A 198 15.37 3.53 -11.18
N VAL A 199 15.22 4.04 -9.96
CA VAL A 199 16.03 5.12 -9.37
C VAL A 199 16.77 4.54 -8.18
N ARG A 200 18.10 4.53 -8.24
CA ARG A 200 18.99 4.05 -7.18
C ARG A 200 19.53 5.24 -6.38
N GLU A 201 20.19 4.95 -5.28
CA GLU A 201 20.85 5.92 -4.40
C GLU A 201 21.98 6.72 -5.07
N ASP A 202 22.54 6.21 -6.13
CA ASP A 202 23.63 6.80 -6.92
C ASP A 202 23.18 7.34 -8.29
N THR A 203 21.88 7.29 -8.60
CA THR A 203 21.35 7.79 -9.88
C THR A 203 21.50 9.31 -9.96
N SER A 204 22.26 9.78 -10.93
CA SER A 204 22.52 11.21 -11.15
C SER A 204 21.30 11.95 -11.74
N MET A 205 21.29 13.27 -11.61
CA MET A 205 20.24 14.12 -12.22
C MET A 205 20.21 13.99 -13.75
N GLU A 206 21.34 13.81 -14.40
CA GLU A 206 21.42 13.61 -15.85
C GLU A 206 20.77 12.28 -16.27
N GLU A 207 21.01 11.21 -15.51
CA GLU A 207 20.38 9.91 -15.74
C GLU A 207 18.86 9.98 -15.53
N LEU A 208 18.38 10.72 -14.53
CA LEU A 208 16.95 10.89 -14.28
C LEU A 208 16.20 11.54 -15.43
N GLU A 209 16.83 12.46 -16.17
CA GLU A 209 16.23 13.11 -17.35
C GLU A 209 16.02 12.16 -18.53
N ASN A 210 16.66 10.98 -18.53
CA ASN A 210 16.56 9.99 -19.61
C ASN A 210 16.53 8.55 -19.06
N ASN A 211 15.78 8.31 -17.99
CA ASN A 211 15.66 7.03 -17.31
C ASN A 211 14.49 6.21 -17.90
N PRO A 212 14.73 5.15 -18.67
CA PRO A 212 13.68 4.41 -19.32
C PRO A 212 12.90 3.52 -18.34
N ARG A 213 11.69 3.12 -18.74
CA ARG A 213 10.99 2.00 -18.14
C ARG A 213 11.82 0.73 -18.33
N VAL A 214 11.84 -0.11 -17.30
CA VAL A 214 12.51 -1.42 -17.37
C VAL A 214 11.49 -2.54 -17.60
N SER A 215 11.98 -3.66 -18.11
CA SER A 215 11.18 -4.88 -18.30
C SER A 215 10.71 -5.44 -16.95
N ARG A 216 9.68 -6.28 -16.99
CA ARG A 216 9.22 -7.03 -15.80
C ARG A 216 10.36 -7.87 -15.21
N GLU A 217 11.11 -8.58 -16.04
CA GLU A 217 12.25 -9.40 -15.60
C GLU A 217 13.29 -8.58 -14.86
N GLU A 218 13.73 -7.46 -15.43
CA GLU A 218 14.73 -6.58 -14.84
C GLU A 218 14.24 -5.96 -13.53
N MET A 219 12.98 -5.54 -13.46
CA MET A 219 12.38 -5.00 -12.25
C MET A 219 12.34 -6.03 -11.12
N PHE A 220 11.89 -7.25 -11.39
CA PHE A 220 11.82 -8.29 -10.36
C PHE A 220 13.19 -8.81 -9.95
N LYS A 221 14.16 -8.83 -10.85
CA LYS A 221 15.57 -9.05 -10.50
C LYS A 221 16.04 -8.01 -9.47
N PHE A 222 15.81 -6.74 -9.73
CA PHE A 222 16.16 -5.65 -8.82
C PHE A 222 15.46 -5.76 -7.45
N ILE A 223 14.16 -6.06 -7.44
CA ILE A 223 13.40 -6.28 -6.21
C ILE A 223 14.01 -7.45 -5.39
N PHE A 224 14.35 -8.57 -6.05
CA PHE A 224 14.96 -9.70 -5.37
C PHE A 224 16.39 -9.43 -4.91
N GLU A 225 17.17 -8.62 -5.61
CA GLU A 225 18.50 -8.16 -5.15
C GLU A 225 18.37 -7.42 -3.81
N ASP A 226 17.42 -6.50 -3.69
CA ASP A 226 17.17 -5.77 -2.44
C ASP A 226 16.66 -6.70 -1.34
N LEU A 227 15.69 -7.58 -1.63
CA LEU A 227 15.14 -8.50 -0.63
C LEU A 227 16.15 -9.58 -0.18
N ASN A 228 17.03 -10.07 -1.07
CA ASN A 228 18.08 -11.03 -0.72
C ASN A 228 19.15 -10.39 0.16
N THR A 229 19.52 -9.15 -0.14
CA THR A 229 20.44 -8.39 0.70
C THR A 229 19.82 -8.16 2.09
N ALA A 230 18.57 -7.71 2.13
CA ALA A 230 17.85 -7.48 3.38
C ALA A 230 17.67 -8.77 4.20
N GLU A 231 17.35 -9.91 3.57
CA GLU A 231 17.26 -11.21 4.22
C GLU A 231 18.56 -11.58 4.95
N THR A 232 19.70 -11.34 4.31
CA THR A 232 21.01 -11.62 4.89
C THR A 232 21.31 -10.68 6.07
N LEU A 233 21.11 -9.38 5.88
CA LEU A 233 21.46 -8.36 6.87
C LEU A 233 20.52 -8.37 8.09
N LEU A 234 19.25 -8.71 7.90
CA LEU A 234 18.24 -8.74 8.97
C LEU A 234 17.95 -10.16 9.50
N ALA A 235 18.79 -11.17 9.19
CA ALA A 235 18.58 -12.55 9.58
C ALA A 235 18.39 -12.74 11.11
N ASN A 236 19.08 -11.95 11.93
CA ASN A 236 19.01 -11.98 13.38
C ASN A 236 18.37 -10.72 13.98
N TYR A 237 17.81 -9.85 13.14
CA TYR A 237 17.20 -8.62 13.58
C TYR A 237 15.78 -8.85 14.13
N THR A 238 15.51 -8.26 15.28
CA THR A 238 14.18 -8.25 15.89
C THR A 238 13.71 -6.80 16.01
N PRO A 239 12.71 -6.35 15.25
CA PRO A 239 12.24 -4.97 15.32
C PRO A 239 11.59 -4.69 16.68
N ALA A 240 11.88 -3.52 17.24
CA ALA A 240 11.27 -3.07 18.49
C ALA A 240 9.76 -2.80 18.34
N THR A 241 9.34 -2.45 17.13
CA THR A 241 7.94 -2.11 16.80
C THR A 241 7.56 -2.66 15.43
N LYS A 242 6.28 -2.91 15.22
CA LYS A 242 5.76 -3.49 13.97
C LYS A 242 5.79 -2.53 12.76
N ASN A 243 6.24 -1.30 12.91
CA ASN A 243 6.45 -0.39 11.76
C ASN A 243 7.81 -0.58 11.08
N ARG A 244 8.71 -1.40 11.65
CA ARG A 244 9.96 -1.80 11.01
C ARG A 244 9.84 -3.23 10.48
N PRO A 245 10.39 -3.54 9.29
CA PRO A 245 10.30 -4.88 8.72
C PRO A 245 11.17 -5.88 9.50
N SER A 246 10.65 -7.06 9.71
CA SER A 246 11.36 -8.23 10.22
C SER A 246 11.75 -9.19 9.10
N LEU A 247 12.52 -10.23 9.40
CA LEU A 247 12.80 -11.33 8.46
C LEU A 247 11.51 -11.93 7.89
N ALA A 248 10.48 -12.10 8.71
CA ALA A 248 9.18 -12.61 8.28
C ALA A 248 8.50 -11.69 7.25
N VAL A 249 8.65 -10.38 7.39
CA VAL A 249 8.13 -9.39 6.41
C VAL A 249 8.87 -9.51 5.08
N ILE A 250 10.19 -9.72 5.09
CA ILE A 250 10.98 -9.94 3.87
C ILE A 250 10.51 -11.20 3.14
N TYR A 251 10.27 -12.29 3.87
CA TYR A 251 9.68 -13.51 3.29
C TYR A 251 8.28 -13.25 2.72
N GLY A 252 7.45 -12.49 3.41
CA GLY A 252 6.13 -12.09 2.92
C GLY A 252 6.19 -11.26 1.63
N LEU A 253 7.14 -10.33 1.50
CA LEU A 253 7.35 -9.57 0.27
C LEU A 253 7.82 -10.47 -0.88
N LYS A 254 8.71 -11.43 -0.61
CA LYS A 254 9.10 -12.46 -1.61
C LYS A 254 7.91 -13.31 -2.02
N ALA A 255 7.05 -13.73 -1.07
CA ALA A 255 5.83 -14.45 -1.38
C ALA A 255 4.90 -13.66 -2.30
N ARG A 256 4.66 -12.37 -2.01
CA ARG A 256 3.90 -11.46 -2.90
C ARG A 256 4.51 -11.35 -4.30
N ALA A 257 5.84 -11.22 -4.38
CA ALA A 257 6.56 -11.08 -5.65
C ALA A 257 6.46 -12.35 -6.51
N TYR A 258 6.69 -13.51 -5.91
CA TYR A 258 6.57 -14.80 -6.60
C TYR A 258 5.13 -15.13 -6.97
N LEU A 259 4.14 -14.78 -6.13
CA LEU A 259 2.73 -14.95 -6.46
C LEU A 259 2.35 -14.15 -7.71
N TRP A 260 2.84 -12.91 -7.82
CA TRP A 260 2.66 -12.09 -9.03
C TRP A 260 3.27 -12.75 -10.25
N LEU A 261 4.53 -13.20 -10.16
CA LEU A 261 5.24 -13.86 -11.26
C LEU A 261 4.62 -15.18 -11.66
N GLY A 262 3.93 -15.88 -10.75
CA GLY A 262 3.17 -17.09 -11.05
C GLY A 262 2.07 -16.89 -12.09
N GLY A 263 1.51 -15.68 -12.20
CA GLY A 263 0.49 -15.36 -13.20
C GLY A 263 1.00 -15.23 -14.65
N PHE A 264 2.30 -15.42 -14.90
CA PHE A 264 2.89 -15.23 -16.22
C PHE A 264 3.41 -16.56 -16.80
N THR A 265 3.23 -16.72 -18.11
CA THR A 265 3.70 -17.89 -18.87
C THR A 265 4.98 -17.61 -19.65
N GLU A 266 5.40 -16.34 -19.72
CA GLU A 266 6.67 -15.96 -20.35
C GLU A 266 7.84 -16.55 -19.58
N SER A 267 8.82 -17.13 -20.27
CA SER A 267 10.05 -17.61 -19.65
C SER A 267 11.07 -16.48 -19.57
N TYR A 268 11.59 -16.25 -18.38
CA TYR A 268 12.69 -15.32 -18.12
C TYR A 268 13.96 -16.09 -17.78
N ALA A 269 15.10 -15.45 -17.99
CA ALA A 269 16.41 -16.06 -17.74
C ALA A 269 16.78 -16.05 -16.25
N GLU A 270 16.39 -15.01 -15.52
CA GLU A 270 16.88 -14.74 -14.17
C GLU A 270 15.80 -14.78 -13.08
N VAL A 271 14.53 -14.74 -13.45
CA VAL A 271 13.41 -14.83 -12.49
C VAL A 271 12.41 -15.90 -12.89
N PRO A 272 11.91 -16.73 -11.96
CA PRO A 272 10.95 -17.77 -12.26
C PRO A 272 9.56 -17.18 -12.52
N THR A 273 8.79 -17.87 -13.36
CA THR A 273 7.39 -17.57 -13.68
C THR A 273 6.54 -18.84 -13.63
N GLY A 274 5.23 -18.72 -13.74
CA GLY A 274 4.30 -19.84 -13.76
C GLY A 274 4.43 -20.74 -12.52
N ASP A 275 4.37 -22.06 -12.71
CA ASP A 275 4.40 -23.05 -11.63
C ASP A 275 5.65 -22.94 -10.75
N ALA A 276 6.81 -22.61 -11.32
CA ALA A 276 8.04 -22.44 -10.55
C ALA A 276 7.92 -21.27 -9.58
N ALA A 277 7.33 -20.16 -10.01
CA ALA A 277 7.07 -19.01 -9.14
C ALA A 277 5.99 -19.30 -8.11
N TYR A 278 4.91 -19.99 -8.46
CA TYR A 278 3.90 -20.40 -7.48
C TYR A 278 4.47 -21.30 -6.37
N ARG A 279 5.38 -22.25 -6.70
CA ARG A 279 6.05 -23.07 -5.67
C ARG A 279 6.87 -22.22 -4.72
N LEU A 280 7.62 -21.23 -5.22
CA LEU A 280 8.36 -20.29 -4.39
C LEU A 280 7.44 -19.37 -3.57
N ALA A 281 6.31 -18.94 -4.13
CA ALA A 281 5.33 -18.15 -3.39
C ALA A 281 4.80 -18.92 -2.17
N ALA A 282 4.43 -20.19 -2.35
CA ALA A 282 3.99 -21.05 -1.25
C ALA A 282 5.11 -21.29 -0.22
N GLU A 283 6.35 -21.55 -0.66
CA GLU A 283 7.50 -21.75 0.20
C GLU A 283 7.79 -20.51 1.05
N TYR A 284 7.87 -19.31 0.44
CA TYR A 284 8.15 -18.07 1.17
C TYR A 284 6.98 -17.63 2.06
N ALA A 285 5.74 -17.91 1.68
CA ALA A 285 4.59 -17.70 2.55
C ALA A 285 4.67 -18.56 3.80
N ARG A 286 5.04 -19.85 3.67
CA ARG A 286 5.27 -20.74 4.82
C ARG A 286 6.44 -20.25 5.70
N LYS A 287 7.57 -19.87 5.11
CA LYS A 287 8.70 -19.28 5.84
C LYS A 287 8.28 -18.01 6.61
N ALA A 288 7.44 -17.16 5.99
CA ALA A 288 6.94 -15.95 6.63
C ALA A 288 6.05 -16.29 7.85
N ILE A 289 5.15 -17.26 7.74
CA ILE A 289 4.31 -17.73 8.84
C ILE A 289 5.20 -18.21 9.99
N ASP A 290 6.13 -19.14 9.70
CA ASP A 290 6.96 -19.80 10.69
C ASP A 290 7.91 -18.81 11.42
N ALA A 291 8.44 -17.82 10.69
CA ALA A 291 9.34 -16.81 11.24
C ALA A 291 8.62 -15.66 11.97
N SER A 292 7.31 -15.45 11.73
CA SER A 292 6.59 -14.27 12.23
C SER A 292 6.27 -14.32 13.72
N GLY A 293 6.08 -15.52 14.27
CA GLY A 293 5.49 -15.72 15.59
C GLY A 293 4.05 -15.18 15.71
N CYS A 294 3.42 -14.80 14.59
CA CYS A 294 2.07 -14.27 14.56
C CYS A 294 1.02 -15.39 14.57
N THR A 295 -0.17 -15.05 15.02
CA THR A 295 -1.33 -15.96 15.06
C THR A 295 -2.50 -15.34 14.30
N ILE A 296 -3.33 -16.18 13.70
CA ILE A 296 -4.55 -15.74 13.00
C ILE A 296 -5.44 -14.96 13.96
N MET A 297 -5.97 -13.82 13.50
CA MET A 297 -6.86 -12.94 14.25
C MET A 297 -8.15 -13.66 14.62
N THR A 298 -8.51 -13.64 15.90
CA THR A 298 -9.75 -14.25 16.41
C THR A 298 -10.98 -13.41 16.09
N GLU A 299 -12.18 -14.00 16.19
CA GLU A 299 -13.44 -13.26 16.06
C GLU A 299 -13.51 -12.06 17.01
N SER A 300 -13.13 -12.24 18.28
CA SER A 300 -13.15 -11.17 19.28
C SER A 300 -12.18 -10.03 18.98
N GLN A 301 -11.01 -10.34 18.41
CA GLN A 301 -10.05 -9.31 17.96
C GLN A 301 -10.57 -8.57 16.72
N TRP A 302 -11.19 -9.31 15.81
CA TRP A 302 -11.71 -8.76 14.55
C TRP A 302 -12.88 -7.80 14.78
N LEU A 303 -13.80 -8.16 15.66
CA LEU A 303 -15.09 -7.47 15.89
C LEU A 303 -15.06 -6.50 17.08
N ASP A 304 -13.90 -6.25 17.69
CA ASP A 304 -13.80 -5.32 18.82
C ASP A 304 -13.99 -3.88 18.34
N PRO A 305 -15.05 -3.16 18.78
CA PRO A 305 -15.34 -1.80 18.30
C PRO A 305 -14.35 -0.74 18.78
N LYS A 306 -13.40 -1.09 19.64
CA LYS A 306 -12.39 -0.17 20.18
C LYS A 306 -10.98 -0.42 19.67
N THR A 307 -10.64 -1.68 19.39
CA THR A 307 -9.28 -2.09 19.02
C THR A 307 -9.20 -2.85 17.69
N GLY A 308 -10.33 -3.28 17.14
CA GLY A 308 -10.37 -3.99 15.86
C GLY A 308 -9.89 -3.13 14.69
N PHE A 309 -8.87 -3.59 13.95
CA PHE A 309 -8.24 -2.93 12.80
C PHE A 309 -7.81 -1.47 13.01
N ASN A 310 -7.55 -1.07 14.25
CA ASN A 310 -6.99 0.23 14.57
C ASN A 310 -5.80 0.16 15.53
N THR A 311 -5.53 -1.04 16.08
CA THR A 311 -4.45 -1.27 17.04
C THR A 311 -3.68 -2.53 16.64
N VAL A 312 -2.34 -2.46 16.70
CA VAL A 312 -1.47 -3.61 16.42
C VAL A 312 -1.85 -4.79 17.32
N ASN A 313 -2.01 -5.96 16.71
CA ASN A 313 -2.37 -7.20 17.40
C ASN A 313 -1.46 -8.37 16.99
N SER A 314 -1.77 -9.57 17.47
CA SER A 314 -0.97 -10.78 17.26
C SER A 314 -0.92 -11.26 15.81
N SER A 315 -1.81 -10.81 14.93
CA SER A 315 -1.82 -11.25 13.52
C SER A 315 -0.98 -10.36 12.60
N TRP A 316 -0.68 -9.13 13.03
CA TRP A 316 0.01 -8.16 12.18
C TRP A 316 1.52 -8.41 12.16
N MET A 317 2.04 -8.68 11.01
CA MET A 317 3.48 -8.84 10.76
C MET A 317 4.16 -7.49 10.57
N TRP A 318 3.48 -6.56 9.88
CA TRP A 318 3.95 -5.21 9.58
C TRP A 318 2.79 -4.23 9.62
N ALA A 319 3.03 -3.00 10.13
CA ALA A 319 1.98 -2.01 10.31
C ALA A 319 2.50 -0.58 10.14
N MET A 320 1.65 0.29 9.65
CA MET A 320 1.79 1.74 9.84
C MET A 320 1.24 2.09 11.21
N ILE A 321 2.00 2.83 12.01
CA ILE A 321 1.63 3.19 13.39
C ILE A 321 1.58 4.70 13.49
N GLN A 322 0.37 5.27 13.60
CA GLN A 322 0.22 6.69 13.86
C GLN A 322 0.35 7.01 15.35
N THR A 323 0.92 8.16 15.63
CA THR A 323 0.99 8.79 16.96
C THR A 323 0.27 10.13 16.90
N THR A 324 0.06 10.78 18.03
CA THR A 324 -0.52 12.13 18.07
C THR A 324 0.26 13.14 17.21
N ASP A 325 1.58 12.96 17.11
CA ASP A 325 2.46 13.86 16.36
C ASP A 325 2.42 13.63 14.84
N THR A 326 1.90 12.48 14.41
CA THR A 326 1.79 12.13 12.98
C THR A 326 0.38 12.31 12.42
N VAL A 327 -0.60 12.69 13.24
CA VAL A 327 -1.96 13.02 12.78
C VAL A 327 -1.93 14.36 12.03
N LEU A 328 -2.20 14.33 10.73
CA LEU A 328 -2.13 15.52 9.86
C LEU A 328 -3.27 16.50 10.16
N ASN A 329 -4.52 16.05 10.08
CA ASN A 329 -5.72 16.81 10.44
C ASN A 329 -6.93 15.87 10.60
N ASN A 330 -8.13 16.44 10.74
CA ASN A 330 -9.35 15.64 10.93
C ASN A 330 -9.72 14.77 9.71
N LEU A 331 -9.38 15.15 8.49
CA LEU A 331 -9.84 14.51 7.26
C LEU A 331 -8.72 13.75 6.51
N LEU A 332 -7.44 14.07 6.79
CA LEU A 332 -6.27 13.41 6.20
C LEU A 332 -5.86 12.19 7.04
N SER A 333 -6.71 11.19 7.10
CA SER A 333 -6.45 9.98 7.86
C SER A 333 -7.27 8.79 7.36
N TRP A 334 -6.79 7.59 7.67
CA TRP A 334 -7.49 6.35 7.38
C TRP A 334 -8.88 6.29 8.03
N SER A 335 -8.97 6.60 9.32
CA SER A 335 -10.23 6.56 10.07
C SER A 335 -11.26 7.52 9.50
N ALA A 336 -10.83 8.71 9.06
CA ALA A 336 -11.73 9.68 8.44
C ALA A 336 -12.41 9.17 7.18
N HIS A 337 -11.80 8.22 6.46
CA HIS A 337 -12.34 7.68 5.20
C HIS A 337 -12.96 6.29 5.34
N MET A 338 -12.51 5.47 6.28
CA MET A 338 -12.86 4.04 6.34
C MET A 338 -13.67 3.67 7.59
N ALA A 339 -13.65 4.49 8.65
CA ALA A 339 -14.44 4.23 9.85
C ALA A 339 -15.82 4.88 9.72
N THR A 340 -16.84 4.05 9.53
CA THR A 340 -18.25 4.50 9.46
C THR A 340 -18.71 5.21 10.74
N GLU A 341 -18.05 4.99 11.87
CA GLU A 341 -18.33 5.62 13.16
C GLU A 341 -17.66 6.99 13.36
N ALA A 342 -16.67 7.36 12.52
CA ALA A 342 -15.93 8.61 12.65
C ALA A 342 -16.79 9.82 12.23
N ILE A 343 -17.62 10.34 13.14
CA ILE A 343 -18.62 11.39 12.87
C ILE A 343 -17.97 12.67 12.30
N TRP A 344 -16.68 12.92 12.57
CA TRP A 344 -15.93 14.04 11.99
C TRP A 344 -15.49 13.82 10.53
N GLY A 345 -15.56 12.56 10.04
CA GLY A 345 -14.91 12.15 8.78
C GLY A 345 -15.89 11.83 7.65
N TYR A 346 -15.30 11.57 6.49
CA TYR A 346 -16.02 11.12 5.30
C TYR A 346 -16.61 9.71 5.47
N GLY A 347 -16.00 8.85 6.30
CA GLY A 347 -16.48 7.50 6.59
C GLY A 347 -17.91 7.48 7.12
N TYR A 348 -18.27 8.43 7.97
CA TYR A 348 -19.65 8.57 8.47
C TYR A 348 -20.61 9.09 7.39
N GLY A 349 -20.17 10.06 6.59
CA GLY A 349 -21.02 10.67 5.55
C GLY A 349 -21.20 9.80 4.31
N ALA A 350 -20.13 9.15 3.83
CA ALA A 350 -20.13 8.31 2.63
C ALA A 350 -20.48 6.85 2.94
N GLN A 351 -20.12 6.38 4.11
CA GLN A 351 -20.34 5.02 4.59
C GLN A 351 -19.73 3.97 3.63
N PRO A 352 -18.41 3.71 3.72
CA PRO A 352 -17.78 2.71 2.88
C PRO A 352 -18.45 1.35 3.08
N GLY A 353 -18.86 0.71 2.00
CA GLY A 353 -19.65 -0.49 2.07
C GLY A 353 -19.20 -1.57 1.10
N ILE A 354 -19.71 -2.77 1.33
CA ILE A 354 -19.47 -3.97 0.56
C ILE A 354 -20.55 -4.17 -0.53
N SER A 355 -20.16 -4.79 -1.64
CA SER A 355 -21.14 -5.24 -2.65
C SER A 355 -22.16 -6.21 -2.07
N VAL A 356 -23.44 -6.02 -2.40
CA VAL A 356 -24.53 -6.94 -2.03
C VAL A 356 -24.24 -8.37 -2.50
N PHE A 357 -23.59 -8.54 -3.64
CA PHE A 357 -23.22 -9.85 -4.17
C PHE A 357 -22.18 -10.54 -3.29
N SER A 358 -21.13 -9.81 -2.87
CA SER A 358 -20.13 -10.31 -1.92
C SER A 358 -20.74 -10.60 -0.55
N TYR A 359 -21.55 -9.67 0.00
CA TYR A 359 -22.21 -9.85 1.29
C TYR A 359 -23.09 -11.10 1.31
N ASN A 360 -23.89 -11.33 0.26
CA ASN A 360 -24.80 -12.48 0.19
C ASN A 360 -24.06 -13.81 0.03
N ARG A 361 -22.85 -13.80 -0.56
CA ARG A 361 -22.00 -14.98 -0.72
C ARG A 361 -21.30 -15.39 0.58
N ILE A 362 -21.07 -14.45 1.52
CA ILE A 362 -20.50 -14.78 2.83
C ILE A 362 -21.47 -15.69 3.59
N SER A 363 -20.97 -16.84 4.08
CA SER A 363 -21.74 -17.77 4.92
C SER A 363 -22.29 -17.09 6.16
N SER A 364 -23.45 -17.52 6.63
CA SER A 364 -24.03 -17.03 7.91
C SER A 364 -23.21 -17.45 9.14
N GLY A 365 -22.40 -18.50 9.04
CA GLY A 365 -21.48 -18.95 10.08
C GLY A 365 -20.15 -18.19 10.12
N ASP A 366 -19.83 -17.44 9.06
CA ASP A 366 -18.61 -16.66 8.96
C ASP A 366 -18.74 -15.35 9.73
N PHE A 367 -17.97 -15.21 10.80
CA PHE A 367 -18.06 -14.04 11.68
C PHE A 367 -17.69 -12.72 10.97
N ARG A 368 -16.89 -12.75 9.87
CA ARG A 368 -16.54 -11.55 9.10
C ARG A 368 -17.77 -10.85 8.53
N LYS A 369 -18.86 -11.58 8.28
CA LYS A 369 -20.14 -11.02 7.86
C LYS A 369 -20.71 -10.01 8.84
N LYS A 370 -20.43 -10.17 10.14
CA LYS A 370 -20.86 -9.28 11.22
C LYS A 370 -20.22 -7.90 11.16
N SER A 371 -19.15 -7.74 10.35
CA SER A 371 -18.54 -6.42 10.09
C SER A 371 -19.35 -5.55 9.13
N PHE A 372 -20.46 -6.04 8.60
CA PHE A 372 -21.26 -5.31 7.63
C PHE A 372 -22.73 -5.27 8.05
N VAL A 373 -23.39 -4.14 7.85
CA VAL A 373 -24.80 -3.97 8.11
C VAL A 373 -25.63 -4.85 7.18
N GLY A 374 -26.54 -5.63 7.72
CA GLY A 374 -27.47 -6.44 6.93
C GLY A 374 -28.47 -5.58 6.12
N ALA A 375 -29.17 -6.23 5.18
CA ALA A 375 -30.20 -5.57 4.39
C ALA A 375 -31.36 -5.01 5.24
N ASP A 376 -31.66 -5.64 6.36
CA ASP A 376 -32.70 -5.27 7.33
C ASP A 376 -32.30 -4.11 8.24
N ARG A 377 -31.02 -3.73 8.27
CA ARG A 377 -30.48 -2.67 9.12
C ARG A 377 -30.80 -2.89 10.61
N SER A 378 -30.71 -4.13 11.09
CA SER A 378 -30.91 -4.44 12.49
C SER A 378 -29.83 -3.84 13.37
N PHE A 379 -30.19 -2.91 14.26
CA PHE A 379 -29.23 -2.35 15.23
C PHE A 379 -28.77 -3.44 16.21
N ASP A 380 -29.67 -4.28 16.69
CA ASP A 380 -29.32 -5.38 17.62
C ASP A 380 -28.25 -6.31 17.07
N ALA A 381 -28.21 -6.52 15.74
CA ALA A 381 -27.22 -7.34 15.09
C ALA A 381 -25.82 -6.67 15.05
N ILE A 382 -25.75 -5.34 15.03
CA ILE A 382 -24.51 -4.54 14.94
C ILE A 382 -24.07 -3.97 16.28
N ALA A 383 -25.00 -3.73 17.22
CA ALA A 383 -24.72 -3.08 18.50
C ALA A 383 -23.52 -3.63 19.28
N PRO A 384 -23.20 -4.95 19.26
CA PRO A 384 -22.00 -5.46 19.91
C PRO A 384 -20.68 -5.02 19.24
N TYR A 385 -20.72 -4.55 18.00
CA TYR A 385 -19.57 -4.31 17.11
C TYR A 385 -19.43 -2.85 16.69
N THR A 386 -20.16 -1.94 17.34
CA THR A 386 -20.14 -0.50 17.07
C THR A 386 -20.13 0.32 18.35
N THR A 387 -19.59 1.53 18.27
CA THR A 387 -19.72 2.55 19.33
C THR A 387 -20.88 3.51 19.09
N LEU A 388 -21.61 3.38 17.97
CA LEU A 388 -22.79 4.21 17.68
C LEU A 388 -23.96 3.87 18.64
N THR A 389 -24.72 4.87 18.99
CA THR A 389 -26.05 4.67 19.61
C THR A 389 -27.05 4.26 18.54
N GLU A 390 -28.21 3.74 18.94
CA GLU A 390 -29.31 3.39 18.03
C GLU A 390 -29.76 4.61 17.19
N GLU A 391 -29.83 5.80 17.82
CA GLU A 391 -30.15 7.06 17.14
C GLU A 391 -29.12 7.42 16.06
N GLU A 392 -27.83 7.31 16.37
CA GLU A 392 -26.76 7.56 15.42
C GLU A 392 -26.77 6.51 14.29
N PHE A 393 -27.03 5.24 14.62
CA PHE A 393 -27.12 4.14 13.66
C PHE A 393 -28.31 4.30 12.68
N ALA A 394 -29.37 4.99 13.08
CA ALA A 394 -30.52 5.23 12.21
C ALA A 394 -30.18 5.88 10.87
N THR A 395 -29.02 6.55 10.77
CA THR A 395 -28.48 7.17 9.54
C THR A 395 -27.57 6.24 8.73
N ILE A 396 -27.31 5.01 9.19
CA ILE A 396 -26.39 4.09 8.53
C ILE A 396 -27.14 3.23 7.51
N ALA A 397 -26.60 3.16 6.31
CA ALA A 397 -27.15 2.41 5.19
C ALA A 397 -26.91 0.90 5.32
N PRO A 398 -27.71 0.06 4.65
CA PRO A 398 -27.40 -1.36 4.52
C PRO A 398 -26.07 -1.55 3.80
N TYR A 399 -25.35 -2.60 4.17
CA TYR A 399 -24.04 -2.99 3.65
C TYR A 399 -22.86 -2.05 4.02
N ALA A 400 -23.08 -1.03 4.85
CA ALA A 400 -22.01 -0.21 5.43
C ALA A 400 -21.08 -1.08 6.31
N SER A 401 -19.78 -0.75 6.29
CA SER A 401 -18.74 -1.52 6.99
C SER A 401 -18.47 -0.97 8.38
N PHE A 402 -18.30 -1.89 9.33
CA PHE A 402 -17.74 -1.68 10.67
C PHE A 402 -16.46 -2.51 10.88
N LYS A 403 -15.71 -2.80 9.82
CA LYS A 403 -14.41 -3.46 9.93
C LYS A 403 -13.34 -2.53 10.52
N PHE A 404 -13.35 -1.26 10.12
CA PHE A 404 -12.37 -0.28 10.58
C PHE A 404 -13.00 0.67 11.59
N HIS A 405 -12.28 0.96 12.66
CA HIS A 405 -12.74 1.78 13.77
C HIS A 405 -11.79 2.96 14.02
N ALA A 406 -12.30 4.03 14.60
CA ALA A 406 -11.49 5.08 15.18
C ALA A 406 -10.73 4.56 16.42
N ALA A 407 -9.57 5.10 16.72
CA ALA A 407 -8.76 4.67 17.85
C ALA A 407 -9.55 4.69 19.17
N ASN A 408 -9.48 3.58 19.92
CA ASN A 408 -10.22 3.39 21.17
C ASN A 408 -11.76 3.53 21.04
N GLY A 409 -12.30 3.46 19.83
CA GLY A 409 -13.72 3.71 19.55
C GLY A 409 -14.12 5.18 19.70
N GLU A 410 -13.16 6.12 19.66
CA GLU A 410 -13.42 7.56 19.75
C GLU A 410 -14.05 8.08 18.46
N LYS A 411 -15.32 8.41 18.49
CA LYS A 411 -16.12 8.80 17.31
C LYS A 411 -16.34 10.31 17.15
N ARG A 412 -15.93 11.14 18.12
CA ARG A 412 -16.23 12.58 18.15
C ARG A 412 -14.99 13.47 18.11
N ASN A 413 -13.88 13.01 18.66
CA ASN A 413 -12.62 13.77 18.71
C ASN A 413 -11.58 13.17 17.75
N TYR A 414 -11.36 13.84 16.61
CA TYR A 414 -10.42 13.36 15.61
C TYR A 414 -8.97 13.33 16.08
N SER A 415 -8.55 14.22 16.99
CA SER A 415 -7.15 14.30 17.43
C SER A 415 -6.70 13.04 18.18
N THR A 416 -7.65 12.32 18.78
CA THR A 416 -7.42 11.00 19.40
C THR A 416 -7.93 9.86 18.55
N GLY A 417 -9.07 10.02 17.89
CA GLY A 417 -9.68 8.98 17.06
C GLY A 417 -8.91 8.66 15.76
N ASN A 418 -8.06 9.59 15.28
CA ASN A 418 -7.19 9.36 14.13
C ASN A 418 -5.84 8.70 14.47
N VAL A 419 -5.54 8.49 15.76
CA VAL A 419 -4.31 7.81 16.20
C VAL A 419 -4.47 6.30 16.03
N THR A 420 -4.56 5.85 14.79
CA THR A 420 -4.80 4.44 14.44
C THR A 420 -3.57 3.80 13.85
N SER A 421 -3.41 2.49 14.09
CA SER A 421 -2.49 1.66 13.34
C SER A 421 -3.22 1.00 12.17
N ILE A 422 -2.52 0.75 11.05
CA ILE A 422 -3.07 0.16 9.84
C ILE A 422 -2.18 -1.00 9.42
N PRO A 423 -2.71 -2.21 9.17
CA PRO A 423 -1.91 -3.34 8.75
C PRO A 423 -1.34 -3.13 7.35
N MET A 424 -0.06 -3.38 7.15
CA MET A 424 0.61 -3.47 5.86
C MET A 424 0.78 -4.93 5.41
N MET A 425 0.89 -5.84 6.39
CA MET A 425 0.99 -7.26 6.18
C MET A 425 0.48 -8.00 7.41
N ARG A 426 -0.42 -8.95 7.21
CA ARG A 426 -0.96 -9.83 8.24
C ARG A 426 -0.60 -11.28 7.93
N VAL A 427 -0.51 -12.11 8.96
CA VAL A 427 -0.17 -13.53 8.78
C VAL A 427 -1.23 -14.28 7.96
N GLU A 428 -2.49 -13.84 8.03
CA GLU A 428 -3.58 -14.39 7.22
C GLU A 428 -3.30 -14.30 5.71
N GLU A 429 -2.63 -13.23 5.28
CA GLU A 429 -2.23 -13.09 3.88
C GLU A 429 -1.28 -14.21 3.46
N MET A 430 -0.34 -14.56 4.34
CA MET A 430 0.60 -15.64 4.07
C MET A 430 -0.09 -17.00 3.98
N TYR A 431 -1.05 -17.29 4.87
CA TYR A 431 -1.86 -18.51 4.76
C TYR A 431 -2.66 -18.58 3.44
N LEU A 432 -3.23 -17.46 3.00
CA LEU A 432 -4.01 -17.42 1.76
C LEU A 432 -3.14 -17.37 0.51
N ILE A 433 -1.93 -16.81 0.56
CA ILE A 433 -0.94 -16.94 -0.53
C ILE A 433 -0.47 -18.40 -0.64
N GLU A 434 -0.18 -19.07 0.47
CA GLU A 434 0.23 -20.47 0.45
C GLU A 434 -0.86 -21.36 -0.14
N ALA A 435 -2.12 -21.15 0.27
CA ALA A 435 -3.25 -21.91 -0.25
C ALA A 435 -3.46 -21.70 -1.76
N GLU A 436 -3.45 -20.46 -2.22
CA GLU A 436 -3.61 -20.10 -3.62
C GLU A 436 -2.46 -20.63 -4.48
N ALA A 437 -1.24 -20.28 -4.10
CA ALA A 437 -0.06 -20.68 -4.85
C ALA A 437 0.04 -22.21 -4.96
N THR A 438 -0.26 -22.93 -3.87
CA THR A 438 -0.29 -24.41 -3.88
C THR A 438 -1.42 -24.93 -4.78
N ALA A 439 -2.60 -24.30 -4.79
CA ALA A 439 -3.72 -24.74 -5.59
C ALA A 439 -3.43 -24.73 -7.10
N HIS A 440 -2.53 -23.86 -7.57
CA HIS A 440 -2.13 -23.80 -8.98
C HIS A 440 -1.37 -25.06 -9.47
N TYR A 441 -0.66 -25.78 -8.59
CA TYR A 441 0.10 -26.97 -8.97
C TYR A 441 -0.31 -28.24 -8.22
N ASP A 442 -1.05 -28.11 -7.11
CA ASP A 442 -1.63 -29.22 -6.32
C ASP A 442 -2.96 -28.76 -5.69
N ALA A 443 -4.03 -28.91 -6.46
CA ALA A 443 -5.36 -28.46 -6.07
C ALA A 443 -5.88 -29.16 -4.79
N ALA A 444 -5.49 -30.42 -4.54
CA ALA A 444 -5.95 -31.15 -3.36
C ALA A 444 -5.33 -30.59 -2.07
N THR A 445 -4.03 -30.30 -2.10
CA THR A 445 -3.31 -29.67 -0.98
C THR A 445 -3.77 -28.22 -0.80
N GLY A 446 -3.91 -27.43 -1.90
CA GLY A 446 -4.42 -26.07 -1.84
C GLY A 446 -5.82 -25.97 -1.22
N LYS A 447 -6.72 -26.89 -1.58
CA LYS A 447 -8.05 -27.03 -0.97
C LYS A 447 -7.97 -27.29 0.53
N SER A 448 -7.07 -28.19 0.96
CA SER A 448 -6.90 -28.51 2.38
C SER A 448 -6.36 -27.34 3.18
N LEU A 449 -5.44 -26.54 2.60
CA LEU A 449 -4.91 -25.32 3.21
C LEU A 449 -6.01 -24.26 3.39
N LEU A 450 -6.81 -24.00 2.34
CA LEU A 450 -7.96 -23.11 2.43
C LEU A 450 -8.94 -23.57 3.50
N GLN A 451 -9.30 -24.84 3.53
CA GLN A 451 -10.23 -25.43 4.50
C GLN A 451 -9.72 -25.21 5.95
N SER A 452 -8.43 -25.43 6.18
CA SER A 452 -7.79 -25.24 7.49
C SER A 452 -7.79 -23.78 7.93
N PHE A 453 -7.53 -22.85 7.01
CA PHE A 453 -7.62 -21.41 7.29
C PHE A 453 -9.05 -21.00 7.61
N MET A 454 -10.01 -21.39 6.78
CA MET A 454 -11.40 -21.00 6.89
C MET A 454 -12.10 -21.54 8.14
N ALA A 455 -11.63 -22.64 8.72
CA ALA A 455 -12.12 -23.12 10.01
C ALA A 455 -11.97 -22.10 11.15
N ASN A 456 -11.05 -21.12 11.00
CA ASN A 456 -10.91 -19.99 11.93
C ASN A 456 -11.92 -18.86 11.66
N ARG A 457 -12.65 -18.89 10.55
CA ARG A 457 -13.64 -17.87 10.15
C ARG A 457 -15.07 -18.38 10.28
N ASP A 458 -15.28 -19.61 9.84
CA ASP A 458 -16.53 -20.37 9.92
C ASP A 458 -16.19 -21.83 10.24
N PRO A 459 -16.43 -22.31 11.46
CA PRO A 459 -16.13 -23.70 11.83
C PRO A 459 -16.87 -24.76 11.00
N ALA A 460 -17.97 -24.38 10.34
CA ALA A 460 -18.76 -25.26 9.46
C ALA A 460 -18.37 -25.12 7.97
N TYR A 461 -17.39 -24.28 7.66
CA TYR A 461 -17.00 -24.02 6.27
C TYR A 461 -16.57 -25.28 5.53
N THR A 462 -17.06 -25.41 4.32
CA THR A 462 -16.59 -26.39 3.33
C THR A 462 -16.42 -25.70 2.00
N VAL A 463 -15.32 -26.00 1.29
CA VAL A 463 -15.10 -25.44 -0.04
C VAL A 463 -16.25 -25.86 -0.97
N PRO A 464 -17.02 -24.91 -1.56
CA PRO A 464 -18.15 -25.21 -2.40
C PRO A 464 -17.76 -26.06 -3.61
N ALA A 465 -18.48 -27.15 -3.85
CA ALA A 465 -18.17 -28.09 -4.95
C ALA A 465 -18.42 -27.49 -6.35
N ALA A 466 -19.26 -26.47 -6.43
CA ALA A 466 -19.62 -25.80 -7.69
C ALA A 466 -18.65 -24.69 -8.09
N ASN A 467 -17.76 -24.26 -7.21
CA ASN A 467 -16.83 -23.19 -7.47
C ASN A 467 -15.49 -23.74 -7.98
N ASP A 468 -14.85 -22.99 -8.87
CA ASP A 468 -13.42 -23.16 -9.12
C ASP A 468 -12.64 -22.85 -7.83
N LEU A 469 -11.62 -23.65 -7.51
CA LEU A 469 -10.88 -23.51 -6.27
C LEU A 469 -10.15 -22.17 -6.18
N ILE A 470 -9.59 -21.69 -7.28
CA ILE A 470 -8.91 -20.39 -7.32
C ILE A 470 -9.93 -19.27 -7.11
N ASP A 471 -11.08 -19.31 -7.78
CA ASP A 471 -12.15 -18.32 -7.58
C ASP A 471 -12.64 -18.29 -6.12
N GLU A 472 -12.74 -19.46 -5.48
CA GLU A 472 -13.11 -19.52 -4.07
C GLU A 472 -12.03 -18.93 -3.16
N ILE A 473 -10.74 -19.24 -3.39
CA ILE A 473 -9.64 -18.63 -2.62
C ILE A 473 -9.63 -17.12 -2.80
N ILE A 474 -9.79 -16.63 -4.03
CA ILE A 474 -9.84 -15.18 -4.30
C ILE A 474 -11.04 -14.53 -3.62
N PHE A 475 -12.22 -15.19 -3.64
CA PHE A 475 -13.36 -14.67 -2.88
C PHE A 475 -13.05 -14.55 -1.38
N GLN A 476 -12.42 -15.57 -0.79
CA GLN A 476 -12.04 -15.52 0.63
C GLN A 476 -11.01 -14.42 0.92
N LYS A 477 -10.05 -14.18 0.01
CA LYS A 477 -9.11 -13.04 0.10
C LYS A 477 -9.84 -11.69 0.00
N ARG A 478 -10.82 -11.54 -0.89
CA ARG A 478 -11.62 -10.31 -1.03
C ARG A 478 -12.35 -9.95 0.26
N ILE A 479 -12.90 -10.94 0.97
CA ILE A 479 -13.58 -10.72 2.27
C ILE A 479 -12.55 -10.48 3.38
N GLU A 480 -11.48 -11.26 3.42
CA GLU A 480 -10.44 -11.14 4.44
C GLU A 480 -9.75 -9.77 4.39
N PHE A 481 -9.38 -9.33 3.19
CA PHE A 481 -8.61 -8.10 2.99
C PHE A 481 -9.45 -6.93 2.45
N TRP A 482 -10.77 -7.01 2.60
CA TRP A 482 -11.65 -5.90 2.24
C TRP A 482 -11.18 -4.60 2.90
N GLY A 483 -10.91 -3.57 2.11
CA GLY A 483 -10.41 -2.28 2.58
C GLY A 483 -8.90 -2.21 2.85
N GLU A 484 -8.11 -3.26 2.63
CA GLU A 484 -6.67 -3.29 2.93
C GLU A 484 -5.75 -3.08 1.71
N GLY A 485 -6.32 -2.76 0.55
CA GLY A 485 -5.57 -2.32 -0.64
C GLY A 485 -4.76 -3.39 -1.39
N VAL A 486 -4.94 -4.68 -1.05
CA VAL A 486 -4.11 -5.76 -1.62
C VAL A 486 -4.78 -6.52 -2.76
N ILE A 487 -6.10 -6.47 -2.87
CA ILE A 487 -6.86 -7.35 -3.77
C ILE A 487 -6.72 -6.99 -5.25
N ILE A 488 -6.41 -5.73 -5.56
CA ILE A 488 -6.17 -5.28 -6.94
C ILE A 488 -5.10 -6.12 -7.64
N TYR A 489 -4.07 -6.54 -6.91
CA TYR A 489 -2.96 -7.30 -7.48
C TYR A 489 -3.39 -8.71 -7.91
N ASP A 490 -4.27 -9.35 -7.15
CA ASP A 490 -4.80 -10.67 -7.49
C ASP A 490 -5.78 -10.60 -8.67
N LEU A 491 -6.73 -9.65 -8.65
CA LEU A 491 -7.68 -9.47 -9.73
C LEU A 491 -6.97 -9.09 -11.05
N LYS A 492 -5.97 -8.20 -10.96
CA LYS A 492 -5.16 -7.79 -12.11
C LYS A 492 -4.34 -8.95 -12.67
N ARG A 493 -3.68 -9.74 -11.81
CA ARG A 493 -2.87 -10.91 -12.20
C ARG A 493 -3.70 -12.00 -12.85
N LEU A 494 -4.82 -12.35 -12.23
CA LEU A 494 -5.68 -13.46 -12.65
C LEU A 494 -6.70 -13.08 -13.75
N ASN A 495 -6.69 -11.83 -14.21
CA ASN A 495 -7.64 -11.34 -15.21
C ASN A 495 -9.11 -11.48 -14.77
N ILE A 496 -9.40 -11.21 -13.50
CA ILE A 496 -10.75 -11.27 -12.93
C ILE A 496 -11.40 -9.88 -13.05
N GLY A 497 -12.62 -9.82 -13.55
CA GLY A 497 -13.35 -8.57 -13.80
C GLY A 497 -14.11 -8.02 -12.59
N MET A 498 -14.71 -6.85 -12.81
CA MET A 498 -15.66 -6.20 -11.89
C MET A 498 -17.09 -6.50 -12.30
N HIS A 499 -18.00 -6.54 -11.30
CA HIS A 499 -19.42 -6.83 -11.51
C HIS A 499 -20.36 -5.87 -10.77
N ASN A 500 -19.90 -4.64 -10.48
CA ASN A 500 -20.69 -3.66 -9.75
C ASN A 500 -21.79 -2.98 -10.59
N GLY A 501 -21.79 -3.18 -11.92
CA GLY A 501 -22.86 -2.73 -12.81
C GLY A 501 -23.97 -3.76 -13.06
N ASP A 502 -23.87 -4.94 -12.44
CA ASP A 502 -24.83 -6.01 -12.66
C ASP A 502 -26.19 -5.71 -12.01
N THR A 503 -27.27 -6.30 -12.57
CA THR A 503 -28.63 -6.07 -12.07
C THR A 503 -28.77 -6.46 -10.59
N GLY A 504 -29.29 -5.55 -9.78
CA GLY A 504 -29.48 -5.78 -8.34
C GLY A 504 -28.31 -5.27 -7.49
N THR A 505 -27.35 -4.58 -8.07
CA THR A 505 -26.25 -3.94 -7.34
C THR A 505 -26.74 -2.88 -6.34
N ASN A 506 -25.97 -2.72 -5.24
CA ASN A 506 -26.10 -1.61 -4.30
C ASN A 506 -25.06 -0.50 -4.52
N ALA A 507 -24.23 -0.63 -5.54
CA ALA A 507 -23.24 0.39 -5.89
C ALA A 507 -23.93 1.67 -6.41
N PRO A 508 -23.39 2.88 -6.08
CA PRO A 508 -23.92 4.12 -6.62
C PRO A 508 -23.68 4.21 -8.14
N PRO A 509 -24.48 4.99 -8.91
CA PRO A 509 -24.43 5.00 -10.36
C PRO A 509 -23.03 5.15 -10.96
N MET A 510 -22.18 6.00 -10.37
CA MET A 510 -20.81 6.20 -10.87
C MET A 510 -19.86 5.04 -10.61
N ALA A 511 -20.18 4.15 -9.65
CA ALA A 511 -19.42 2.94 -9.35
C ALA A 511 -20.02 1.69 -10.01
N GLN A 512 -21.13 1.81 -10.75
CA GLN A 512 -21.76 0.73 -11.50
C GLN A 512 -20.97 0.43 -12.77
N LEU A 513 -19.87 -0.30 -12.61
CA LEU A 513 -18.97 -0.70 -13.68
C LEU A 513 -18.85 -2.23 -13.69
N SER A 514 -18.94 -2.81 -14.88
CA SER A 514 -18.65 -4.23 -15.11
C SER A 514 -17.64 -4.38 -16.24
N THR A 515 -16.69 -5.30 -16.07
CA THR A 515 -15.67 -5.60 -17.07
C THR A 515 -15.54 -7.11 -17.29
N ASP A 516 -15.31 -7.50 -18.54
CA ASP A 516 -14.96 -8.88 -18.89
C ASP A 516 -13.45 -9.07 -18.70
N GLY A 517 -13.08 -9.50 -17.50
CA GLY A 517 -11.69 -9.58 -17.05
C GLY A 517 -11.12 -8.25 -16.58
N ARG A 518 -9.81 -8.15 -16.60
CA ARG A 518 -9.00 -7.02 -16.09
C ARG A 518 -9.48 -5.69 -16.64
N ALA A 519 -9.70 -4.74 -15.72
CA ALA A 519 -10.13 -3.40 -16.10
C ALA A 519 -8.95 -2.57 -16.67
N PRO A 520 -9.18 -1.78 -17.75
CA PRO A 520 -8.15 -0.93 -18.34
C PRO A 520 -7.46 0.02 -17.36
N TRP A 521 -8.20 0.59 -16.41
CA TRP A 521 -7.69 1.55 -15.42
C TRP A 521 -6.85 0.94 -14.28
N TRP A 522 -6.71 -0.38 -14.25
CA TRP A 522 -5.76 -1.04 -13.33
C TRP A 522 -4.32 -1.00 -13.86
N ASN A 523 -4.12 -0.57 -15.11
CA ASN A 523 -2.82 -0.21 -15.68
C ASN A 523 -2.57 1.28 -15.43
N CYS A 524 -2.00 1.65 -14.28
CA CYS A 524 -1.74 3.04 -13.94
C CYS A 524 -0.90 3.75 -14.99
N VAL A 525 -1.15 5.05 -15.20
CA VAL A 525 -0.41 5.88 -16.15
C VAL A 525 0.57 6.82 -15.44
N PHE A 526 1.68 7.15 -16.08
CA PHE A 526 2.59 8.17 -15.56
C PHE A 526 1.96 9.55 -15.64
N PRO A 527 2.17 10.41 -14.63
CA PRO A 527 1.69 11.78 -14.69
C PRO A 527 2.42 12.58 -15.78
N LEU A 528 1.74 13.56 -16.33
CA LEU A 528 2.24 14.34 -17.47
C LEU A 528 3.58 15.02 -17.17
N ASN A 529 3.76 15.55 -15.95
CA ASN A 529 5.00 16.18 -15.53
C ASN A 529 6.19 15.19 -15.50
N ALA A 530 5.97 13.96 -15.07
CA ALA A 530 7.02 12.94 -15.10
C ALA A 530 7.42 12.60 -16.55
N VAL A 531 6.45 12.49 -17.47
CA VAL A 531 6.74 12.26 -18.90
C VAL A 531 7.47 13.45 -19.54
N GLN A 532 7.20 14.67 -19.10
CA GLN A 532 7.88 15.87 -19.59
C GLN A 532 9.30 16.02 -19.06
N GLN A 533 9.56 15.62 -17.84
CA GLN A 533 10.87 15.71 -17.19
C GLN A 533 11.82 14.57 -17.59
N ASN A 534 11.28 13.39 -17.89
CA ASN A 534 12.04 12.21 -18.29
C ASN A 534 11.80 11.88 -19.77
N LYS A 535 12.77 12.22 -20.62
CA LYS A 535 12.69 12.08 -22.08
C LYS A 535 12.44 10.64 -22.55
N ALA A 536 12.96 9.66 -21.79
CA ALA A 536 12.81 8.24 -22.12
C ALA A 536 11.36 7.74 -21.94
N LEU A 537 10.50 8.47 -21.22
CA LEU A 537 9.08 8.14 -21.07
C LEU A 537 8.21 8.66 -22.23
N SER A 538 8.76 9.49 -23.13
CA SER A 538 8.02 10.03 -24.26
C SER A 538 7.54 8.92 -25.20
N GLY A 539 6.22 8.84 -25.44
CA GLY A 539 5.62 7.77 -26.24
C GLY A 539 5.65 6.37 -25.61
N LYS A 540 6.04 6.27 -24.32
CA LYS A 540 6.13 5.02 -23.56
C LYS A 540 5.22 4.98 -22.34
N ASN A 541 4.26 5.89 -22.22
CA ASN A 541 3.26 5.84 -21.15
C ASN A 541 2.26 4.70 -21.40
N ASN A 542 1.64 4.20 -20.34
CA ASN A 542 0.46 3.35 -20.50
C ASN A 542 -0.66 4.17 -21.15
N PRO A 543 -1.52 3.56 -21.98
CA PRO A 543 -2.58 4.31 -22.66
C PRO A 543 -3.59 4.85 -21.68
N ASN A 544 -4.18 6.00 -22.03
CA ASN A 544 -5.21 6.65 -21.23
C ASN A 544 -6.42 5.72 -21.02
N PRO A 545 -6.77 5.35 -19.76
CA PRO A 545 -7.86 4.43 -19.48
C PRO A 545 -9.25 5.09 -19.50
N THR A 546 -9.35 6.39 -19.69
CA THR A 546 -10.66 7.07 -19.74
C THR A 546 -11.43 6.66 -20.98
N GLN A 547 -12.76 6.62 -20.90
CA GLN A 547 -13.66 6.22 -21.99
C GLN A 547 -13.44 4.77 -22.49
N THR A 548 -12.83 3.91 -21.71
CA THR A 548 -12.62 2.48 -22.07
C THR A 548 -13.83 1.62 -21.72
N VAL A 549 -14.72 2.11 -20.89
CA VAL A 549 -15.99 1.47 -20.53
C VAL A 549 -17.12 2.49 -20.59
N LYS A 550 -18.32 1.99 -20.86
CA LYS A 550 -19.53 2.79 -20.84
C LYS A 550 -19.92 3.10 -19.39
N SER A 551 -19.99 4.38 -19.03
CA SER A 551 -20.58 4.77 -17.75
C SER A 551 -22.09 4.57 -17.77
N VAL A 552 -22.64 4.00 -16.73
CA VAL A 552 -24.08 4.04 -16.48
C VAL A 552 -24.40 5.48 -16.06
N LYS A 553 -25.17 6.22 -16.90
CA LYS A 553 -25.59 7.59 -16.63
C LYS A 553 -26.70 7.63 -15.59
#